data_239ea8f3351c1017b37ee9c471e82948
#
_entry.id   239ea8f3351c1017b37ee9c471e82948
#
_cell.length_a   1.000
_cell.length_b   1.000
_cell.length_c   1.000
_cell.angle_alpha   90.00
_cell.angle_beta   90.00
_cell.angle_gamma   90.00
#
_symmetry.space_group_name_H-M   'P 1'
#
loop_
_entity.id
_entity.type
_entity.pdbx_description
1 polymer ?
#
loop_
_entity_poly.entity_id
_entity_poly.type
_entity_poly.pdbx_seq_one_letter_code
_entity_poly.pdbx_strand_id
1 'polypeptide(L)'
;MAPPLPDGNDPRPFPPLPESGDIDAGTYFVPVAGHTEPFEITVPDGWFALDGGSLGKDDPDHPAEWAVYITLLPVNYVATDACTWRGALADDGPSAEAFVDAMAAQSSTASTLPVKVTVGNYSGFEFDHFVEANVDMNACDGGKLCIYSRHTQACSRWYSTRGERETYRVVDLNGKRAVVAVGRIDEAINPELMREARAVFDSIVF
;
A
#
# COMPACT_ATOMS: atom_id res chain seq x y z
N MET A 1 0.03 -22.72 2.52
CA MET A 1 1.26 -23.52 2.30
C MET A 1 2.38 -22.52 2.52
N ALA A 2 3.16 -22.67 3.59
CA ALA A 2 4.27 -21.75 3.85
C ALA A 2 5.25 -21.79 2.67
N PRO A 3 5.82 -20.64 2.24
CA PRO A 3 6.87 -20.63 1.25
C PRO A 3 8.07 -21.47 1.76
N PRO A 4 8.77 -22.18 0.88
CA PRO A 4 9.97 -22.91 1.30
C PRO A 4 10.97 -21.94 1.92
N LEU A 5 11.58 -22.35 3.03
CA LEU A 5 12.72 -21.64 3.61
C LEU A 5 13.77 -21.45 2.51
N PRO A 6 14.46 -20.29 2.46
CA PRO A 6 15.48 -20.05 1.46
C PRO A 6 16.54 -21.16 1.56
N ASP A 7 16.73 -21.88 0.46
CA ASP A 7 17.86 -22.77 0.33
C ASP A 7 19.12 -21.94 0.52
N GLY A 8 20.12 -22.44 1.25
CA GLY A 8 21.36 -21.71 1.56
C GLY A 8 22.20 -21.30 0.33
N ASN A 9 21.62 -21.34 -0.86
CA ASN A 9 22.15 -20.92 -2.16
C ASN A 9 21.38 -19.73 -2.78
N ASP A 10 20.45 -19.10 -2.05
CA ASP A 10 19.77 -17.89 -2.58
C ASP A 10 20.80 -16.76 -2.74
N PRO A 11 21.07 -16.27 -3.95
CA PRO A 11 22.07 -15.24 -4.19
C PRO A 11 21.67 -13.84 -3.67
N ARG A 12 20.47 -13.70 -3.10
CA ARG A 12 19.98 -12.42 -2.56
C ARG A 12 20.73 -12.07 -1.28
N PRO A 13 21.20 -10.82 -1.14
CA PRO A 13 22.03 -10.41 -0.01
C PRO A 13 21.26 -10.23 1.31
N PHE A 14 19.90 -10.19 1.27
CA PHE A 14 19.05 -9.88 2.41
C PHE A 14 18.05 -11.00 2.72
N PRO A 15 17.64 -11.17 3.98
CA PRO A 15 16.61 -12.13 4.36
C PRO A 15 15.24 -11.71 3.79
N PRO A 16 14.28 -12.66 3.66
CA PRO A 16 12.90 -12.33 3.31
C PRO A 16 12.23 -11.52 4.42
N LEU A 17 11.36 -10.58 4.03
CA LEU A 17 10.49 -9.90 4.98
C LEU A 17 9.58 -10.93 5.68
N PRO A 18 9.47 -10.93 7.01
CA PRO A 18 8.55 -11.81 7.73
C PRO A 18 7.09 -11.63 7.26
N GLU A 19 6.31 -12.70 7.24
CA GLU A 19 4.88 -12.61 6.90
C GLU A 19 4.06 -11.91 7.99
N SER A 20 4.46 -12.04 9.27
CA SER A 20 3.76 -11.42 10.40
C SER A 20 4.66 -11.32 11.63
N GLY A 21 4.31 -10.42 12.54
CA GLY A 21 4.99 -10.18 13.81
C GLY A 21 6.00 -9.06 13.76
N ASP A 22 6.70 -8.86 14.87
CA ASP A 22 7.71 -7.81 15.02
C ASP A 22 8.86 -8.01 14.04
N ILE A 23 9.40 -6.89 13.54
CA ILE A 23 10.49 -6.87 12.57
C ILE A 23 11.71 -6.23 13.24
N ASP A 24 12.84 -6.90 13.19
CA ASP A 24 14.13 -6.31 13.57
C ASP A 24 14.57 -5.25 12.56
N ALA A 25 15.32 -4.24 12.99
CA ALA A 25 15.87 -3.26 12.07
C ALA A 25 16.78 -3.92 11.03
N GLY A 26 16.57 -3.62 9.76
CA GLY A 26 17.34 -4.22 8.68
C GLY A 26 16.82 -3.96 7.29
N THR A 27 17.53 -4.49 6.31
CA THR A 27 17.07 -4.54 4.92
C THR A 27 16.57 -5.92 4.60
N TYR A 28 15.42 -5.99 3.96
CA TYR A 28 14.72 -7.22 3.60
C TYR A 28 14.41 -7.24 2.12
N PHE A 29 14.37 -8.43 1.51
CA PHE A 29 13.69 -8.56 0.24
C PHE A 29 12.21 -8.94 0.46
N VAL A 30 11.36 -8.41 -0.41
CA VAL A 30 9.91 -8.62 -0.34
C VAL A 30 9.45 -9.45 -1.53
N PRO A 31 9.14 -10.75 -1.33
CA PRO A 31 8.57 -11.60 -2.36
C PRO A 31 7.07 -11.38 -2.43
N VAL A 32 6.60 -10.31 -3.03
CA VAL A 32 5.16 -10.04 -3.09
C VAL A 32 4.50 -10.91 -4.15
N ALA A 33 3.52 -11.72 -3.72
CA ALA A 33 2.75 -12.55 -4.63
C ALA A 33 2.05 -11.68 -5.69
N GLY A 34 2.33 -11.95 -6.97
CA GLY A 34 1.79 -11.20 -8.10
C GLY A 34 2.73 -10.17 -8.70
N HIS A 35 3.81 -9.79 -8.03
CA HIS A 35 4.91 -9.04 -8.63
C HIS A 35 5.93 -9.99 -9.26
N THR A 36 6.43 -9.62 -10.44
CA THR A 36 7.42 -10.45 -11.17
C THR A 36 8.83 -10.29 -10.63
N GLU A 37 9.09 -9.17 -9.99
CA GLU A 37 10.38 -8.84 -9.41
C GLU A 37 10.21 -8.60 -7.92
N PRO A 38 11.02 -9.24 -7.06
CA PRO A 38 11.09 -8.89 -5.65
C PRO A 38 11.73 -7.49 -5.53
N PHE A 39 11.38 -6.78 -4.47
CA PHE A 39 12.01 -5.50 -4.15
C PHE A 39 12.66 -5.54 -2.77
N GLU A 40 13.55 -4.60 -2.53
CA GLU A 40 14.20 -4.41 -1.24
C GLU A 40 13.50 -3.29 -0.45
N ILE A 41 13.46 -3.43 0.87
CA ILE A 41 12.94 -2.43 1.79
C ILE A 41 13.80 -2.39 3.05
N THR A 42 14.12 -1.20 3.55
CA THR A 42 14.84 -1.02 4.82
C THR A 42 13.88 -0.52 5.89
N VAL A 43 13.81 -1.27 6.99
CA VAL A 43 12.87 -1.04 8.09
C VAL A 43 13.66 -0.78 9.38
N PRO A 44 13.39 0.29 10.15
CA PRO A 44 13.96 0.51 11.48
C PRO A 44 13.23 -0.33 12.54
N ASP A 45 13.71 -0.27 13.79
CA ASP A 45 13.07 -0.96 14.92
C ASP A 45 11.64 -0.49 15.20
N GLY A 46 10.84 -1.41 15.76
CA GLY A 46 9.49 -1.12 16.24
C GLY A 46 8.41 -1.17 15.15
N TRP A 47 8.73 -1.74 14.00
CA TRP A 47 7.75 -2.09 12.96
C TRP A 47 7.31 -3.54 13.09
N PHE A 48 6.14 -3.83 12.58
CA PHE A 48 5.62 -5.20 12.50
C PHE A 48 5.04 -5.49 11.11
N ALA A 49 5.11 -6.76 10.71
CA ALA A 49 4.54 -7.26 9.47
C ALA A 49 3.13 -7.80 9.69
N LEU A 50 2.29 -7.67 8.67
CA LEU A 50 0.91 -8.11 8.64
C LEU A 50 0.61 -8.86 7.34
N ASP A 51 0.29 -10.14 7.48
CA ASP A 51 -0.20 -11.01 6.41
C ASP A 51 0.65 -10.98 5.12
N GLY A 52 1.96 -10.74 5.25
CA GLY A 52 2.89 -10.68 4.12
C GLY A 52 2.63 -9.59 3.10
N GLY A 53 1.74 -8.65 3.39
CA GLY A 53 1.31 -7.61 2.44
C GLY A 53 1.26 -6.19 3.00
N SER A 54 1.59 -6.01 4.28
CA SER A 54 1.63 -4.69 4.92
C SER A 54 2.63 -4.66 6.06
N LEU A 55 3.16 -3.47 6.33
CA LEU A 55 3.93 -3.15 7.52
C LEU A 55 3.18 -2.09 8.31
N GLY A 56 3.25 -2.15 9.62
CA GLY A 56 2.64 -1.15 10.51
C GLY A 56 3.57 -0.71 11.61
N LYS A 57 3.28 0.46 12.18
CA LYS A 57 3.87 0.97 13.40
C LYS A 57 2.82 1.70 14.21
N ASP A 58 2.76 1.40 15.50
CA ASP A 58 1.83 2.03 16.43
C ASP A 58 2.32 3.41 16.89
N ASP A 59 1.39 4.28 17.25
CA ASP A 59 1.68 5.52 17.96
C ASP A 59 1.39 5.28 19.45
N PRO A 60 2.39 5.34 20.34
CA PRO A 60 2.18 5.14 21.77
C PRO A 60 1.27 6.20 22.41
N ASP A 61 1.13 7.38 21.80
CA ASP A 61 0.27 8.45 22.27
C ASP A 61 -1.17 8.35 21.73
N HIS A 62 -1.39 7.52 20.71
CA HIS A 62 -2.70 7.25 20.09
C HIS A 62 -2.92 5.74 20.04
N PRO A 63 -3.76 5.17 20.90
CA PRO A 63 -4.00 3.72 20.94
C PRO A 63 -4.90 3.22 19.79
N ALA A 64 -4.87 3.89 18.65
CA ALA A 64 -5.45 3.40 17.43
C ALA A 64 -4.52 2.35 16.83
N GLU A 65 -5.06 1.22 16.42
CA GLU A 65 -4.30 0.18 15.72
C GLU A 65 -3.62 0.79 14.48
N TRP A 66 -2.29 0.68 14.41
CA TRP A 66 -1.42 1.09 13.30
C TRP A 66 -1.54 2.57 12.92
N ALA A 67 -0.82 3.38 13.62
CA ALA A 67 -0.80 4.81 13.35
C ALA A 67 -0.34 5.13 11.92
N VAL A 68 0.73 4.45 11.47
CA VAL A 68 1.28 4.52 10.11
C VAL A 68 1.51 3.12 9.55
N TYR A 69 1.46 3.01 8.22
CA TYR A 69 1.60 1.72 7.55
C TYR A 69 2.20 1.85 6.15
N ILE A 70 2.76 0.73 5.66
CA ILE A 70 3.16 0.53 4.26
C ILE A 70 2.32 -0.62 3.71
N THR A 71 1.67 -0.42 2.58
CA THR A 71 0.91 -1.45 1.88
C THR A 71 1.67 -1.93 0.65
N LEU A 72 1.84 -3.23 0.54
CA LEU A 72 2.60 -3.91 -0.50
C LEU A 72 1.71 -4.86 -1.32
N LEU A 73 0.39 -4.78 -1.16
CA LEU A 73 -0.57 -5.71 -1.74
C LEU A 73 -0.72 -5.51 -3.25
N PRO A 74 -0.73 -6.57 -4.04
CA PRO A 74 -1.02 -6.48 -5.46
C PRO A 74 -2.45 -6.00 -5.71
N VAL A 75 -2.63 -5.22 -6.77
CA VAL A 75 -3.91 -4.64 -7.16
C VAL A 75 -4.35 -5.24 -8.49
N ASN A 76 -5.57 -5.81 -8.53
CA ASN A 76 -6.18 -6.33 -9.75
C ASN A 76 -7.45 -5.55 -10.14
N TYR A 77 -8.11 -4.91 -9.15
CA TYR A 77 -9.38 -4.22 -9.36
C TYR A 77 -9.39 -2.93 -8.53
N VAL A 78 -9.88 -1.85 -9.12
CA VAL A 78 -10.15 -0.58 -8.43
C VAL A 78 -11.66 -0.40 -8.30
N ALA A 79 -12.13 0.09 -7.15
CA ALA A 79 -13.54 0.43 -7.02
C ALA A 79 -13.84 1.70 -7.83
N THR A 80 -14.83 1.69 -8.68
CA THR A 80 -15.27 2.88 -9.42
C THR A 80 -15.99 3.89 -8.51
N ASP A 81 -16.59 3.39 -7.43
CA ASP A 81 -17.07 4.16 -6.29
C ASP A 81 -16.62 3.47 -4.99
N ALA A 82 -15.79 4.15 -4.23
CA ALA A 82 -15.23 3.59 -3.00
C ALA A 82 -16.27 3.37 -1.90
N CYS A 83 -17.34 4.16 -1.88
CA CYS A 83 -18.42 4.07 -0.89
C CYS A 83 -19.41 2.95 -1.21
N THR A 84 -19.82 2.83 -2.47
CA THR A 84 -20.74 1.78 -2.96
C THR A 84 -19.98 0.73 -3.79
N TRP A 85 -18.97 0.14 -3.18
CA TRP A 85 -17.99 -0.69 -3.88
C TRP A 85 -18.48 -2.10 -4.25
N ARG A 86 -19.53 -2.61 -3.60
CA ARG A 86 -20.06 -3.95 -3.90
C ARG A 86 -20.65 -3.99 -5.30
N GLY A 87 -19.99 -4.74 -6.19
CA GLY A 87 -20.33 -4.78 -7.61
C GLY A 87 -19.72 -3.66 -8.46
N ALA A 88 -18.93 -2.76 -7.85
CA ALA A 88 -18.25 -1.66 -8.52
C ALA A 88 -16.73 -1.85 -8.67
N LEU A 89 -16.21 -3.04 -8.38
CA LEU A 89 -14.79 -3.39 -8.59
C LEU A 89 -14.56 -3.70 -10.07
N ALA A 90 -13.75 -2.87 -10.72
CA ALA A 90 -13.44 -2.96 -12.14
C ALA A 90 -11.96 -3.28 -12.36
N ASP A 91 -11.67 -4.10 -13.38
CA ASP A 91 -10.31 -4.31 -13.87
C ASP A 91 -9.86 -3.04 -14.59
N ASP A 92 -8.80 -2.43 -14.10
CA ASP A 92 -8.20 -1.20 -14.63
C ASP A 92 -7.01 -1.47 -15.57
N GLY A 93 -6.72 -2.75 -15.85
CA GLY A 93 -5.62 -3.17 -16.72
C GLY A 93 -4.25 -3.21 -16.00
N PRO A 94 -3.18 -3.63 -16.71
CA PRO A 94 -1.89 -3.93 -16.08
C PRO A 94 -0.94 -2.72 -15.95
N SER A 95 -1.21 -1.58 -16.62
CA SER A 95 -0.26 -0.48 -16.68
C SER A 95 -0.31 0.44 -15.46
N ALA A 96 0.77 1.16 -15.21
CA ALA A 96 0.85 2.15 -14.16
C ALA A 96 -0.11 3.33 -14.41
N GLU A 97 -0.20 3.80 -15.66
CA GLU A 97 -1.13 4.87 -16.05
C GLU A 97 -2.59 4.49 -15.81
N ALA A 98 -2.98 3.27 -16.19
CA ALA A 98 -4.35 2.81 -16.04
C ALA A 98 -4.79 2.80 -14.56
N PHE A 99 -3.91 2.37 -13.65
CA PHE A 99 -4.18 2.44 -12.21
C PHE A 99 -4.31 3.89 -11.72
N VAL A 100 -3.39 4.77 -12.13
CA VAL A 100 -3.43 6.20 -11.76
C VAL A 100 -4.73 6.84 -12.23
N ASP A 101 -5.15 6.57 -13.47
CA ASP A 101 -6.40 7.09 -14.04
C ASP A 101 -7.63 6.55 -13.29
N ALA A 102 -7.63 5.26 -12.96
CA ALA A 102 -8.70 4.63 -12.19
C ALA A 102 -8.83 5.23 -10.77
N MET A 103 -7.71 5.45 -10.09
CA MET A 103 -7.68 6.08 -8.76
C MET A 103 -8.12 7.54 -8.81
N ALA A 104 -7.75 8.27 -9.85
CA ALA A 104 -8.18 9.66 -10.04
C ALA A 104 -9.67 9.79 -10.38
N ALA A 105 -10.24 8.77 -11.03
CA ALA A 105 -11.66 8.72 -11.40
C ALA A 105 -12.57 8.11 -10.32
N GLN A 106 -11.99 7.53 -9.25
CA GLN A 106 -12.74 6.87 -8.19
C GLN A 106 -13.63 7.86 -7.43
N SER A 107 -14.93 7.61 -7.39
CA SER A 107 -15.86 8.44 -6.63
C SER A 107 -15.71 8.21 -5.13
N SER A 108 -16.11 9.21 -4.31
CA SER A 108 -16.03 9.24 -2.84
C SER A 108 -14.63 9.41 -2.28
N THR A 109 -13.62 9.48 -3.17
CA THR A 109 -12.21 9.75 -2.84
C THR A 109 -11.66 10.84 -3.76
N ALA A 110 -10.52 11.40 -3.40
CA ALA A 110 -9.82 12.37 -4.22
C ALA A 110 -8.32 12.03 -4.29
N SER A 111 -7.70 12.42 -5.39
CA SER A 111 -6.26 12.27 -5.61
C SER A 111 -5.60 13.60 -5.93
N THR A 112 -4.34 13.76 -5.55
CA THR A 112 -3.51 14.83 -6.11
C THR A 112 -3.12 14.51 -7.55
N LEU A 113 -2.68 15.53 -8.30
CA LEU A 113 -2.10 15.28 -9.62
C LEU A 113 -0.86 14.39 -9.49
N PRO A 114 -0.74 13.32 -10.30
CA PRO A 114 0.38 12.41 -10.24
C PRO A 114 1.65 13.10 -10.71
N VAL A 115 2.75 12.86 -10.01
CA VAL A 115 4.10 13.28 -10.39
C VAL A 115 4.90 12.07 -10.89
N LYS A 116 5.74 12.28 -11.90
CA LYS A 116 6.64 11.23 -12.39
C LYS A 116 7.74 10.97 -11.38
N VAL A 117 8.02 9.69 -11.12
CA VAL A 117 9.10 9.25 -10.24
C VAL A 117 9.92 8.15 -10.91
N THR A 118 11.11 7.92 -10.37
CA THR A 118 11.97 6.79 -10.75
C THR A 118 12.33 6.02 -9.48
N VAL A 119 12.18 4.69 -9.49
CA VAL A 119 12.54 3.79 -8.40
C VAL A 119 13.49 2.75 -8.95
N GLY A 120 14.75 2.78 -8.52
CA GLY A 120 15.79 1.99 -9.17
C GLY A 120 15.92 2.37 -10.66
N ASN A 121 15.69 1.42 -11.56
CA ASN A 121 15.72 1.61 -13.00
C ASN A 121 14.33 1.75 -13.65
N TYR A 122 13.26 1.78 -12.84
CA TYR A 122 11.89 1.77 -13.32
C TYR A 122 11.25 3.15 -13.19
N SER A 123 10.46 3.54 -14.18
CA SER A 123 9.67 4.77 -14.16
C SER A 123 8.29 4.50 -13.58
N GLY A 124 7.68 5.54 -13.02
CA GLY A 124 6.36 5.43 -12.44
C GLY A 124 5.75 6.77 -12.06
N PHE A 125 4.76 6.72 -11.19
CA PHE A 125 4.02 7.87 -10.70
C PHE A 125 3.92 7.83 -9.17
N GLU A 126 3.84 9.00 -8.56
CA GLU A 126 3.53 9.17 -7.14
C GLU A 126 2.40 10.20 -7.00
N PHE A 127 1.42 9.91 -6.14
CA PHE A 127 0.28 10.78 -5.85
C PHE A 127 -0.31 10.46 -4.47
N ASP A 128 -0.97 11.45 -3.87
CA ASP A 128 -1.74 11.22 -2.65
C ASP A 128 -3.19 10.86 -2.98
N HIS A 129 -3.79 10.04 -2.12
CA HIS A 129 -5.17 9.63 -2.21
C HIS A 129 -5.82 9.66 -0.82
N PHE A 130 -7.06 10.18 -0.73
CA PHE A 130 -7.72 10.45 0.53
C PHE A 130 -9.25 10.50 0.37
N VAL A 131 -9.96 10.47 1.50
CA VAL A 131 -11.42 10.54 1.54
C VAL A 131 -11.90 11.96 1.21
N GLU A 132 -12.92 12.11 0.36
CA GLU A 132 -13.56 13.40 0.12
C GLU A 132 -14.28 13.93 1.37
N ALA A 133 -14.23 15.25 1.59
CA ALA A 133 -14.71 15.89 2.83
C ALA A 133 -16.21 15.69 3.12
N ASN A 134 -17.03 15.46 2.10
CA ASN A 134 -18.50 15.35 2.19
C ASN A 134 -19.02 13.91 2.28
N VAL A 135 -18.15 12.90 2.28
CA VAL A 135 -18.55 11.49 2.34
C VAL A 135 -19.04 11.15 3.75
N ASP A 136 -20.23 10.57 3.87
CA ASP A 136 -20.70 9.93 5.09
C ASP A 136 -20.28 8.45 5.09
N MET A 137 -19.21 8.14 5.79
CA MET A 137 -18.67 6.78 5.85
C MET A 137 -19.66 5.76 6.43
N ASN A 138 -20.58 6.18 7.31
CA ASN A 138 -21.59 5.28 7.87
C ASN A 138 -22.63 4.84 6.83
N ALA A 139 -22.79 5.61 5.76
CA ALA A 139 -23.68 5.28 4.65
C ALA A 139 -23.00 4.35 3.62
N CYS A 140 -21.67 4.16 3.71
CA CYS A 140 -20.94 3.33 2.77
C CYS A 140 -21.09 1.83 3.05
N ASP A 141 -20.83 1.01 2.05
CA ASP A 141 -20.86 -0.45 2.15
C ASP A 141 -19.95 -0.98 3.26
N GLY A 142 -20.56 -1.48 4.34
CA GLY A 142 -19.84 -1.98 5.51
C GLY A 142 -19.16 -0.89 6.35
N GLY A 143 -19.57 0.38 6.23
CA GLY A 143 -19.05 1.51 7.01
C GLY A 143 -17.61 1.91 6.64
N LYS A 144 -17.17 1.61 5.42
CA LYS A 144 -15.81 1.88 4.94
C LYS A 144 -15.78 2.13 3.44
N LEU A 145 -14.73 2.81 2.98
CA LEU A 145 -14.47 2.99 1.55
C LEU A 145 -13.51 1.91 1.07
N CYS A 146 -13.89 1.19 0.02
CA CYS A 146 -12.99 0.24 -0.64
C CYS A 146 -12.20 0.94 -1.72
N ILE A 147 -10.89 0.90 -1.63
CA ILE A 147 -10.01 1.58 -2.58
C ILE A 147 -9.69 0.64 -3.74
N TYR A 148 -9.15 -0.54 -3.42
CA TYR A 148 -8.85 -1.56 -4.44
C TYR A 148 -8.94 -2.98 -3.87
N SER A 149 -8.89 -3.96 -4.76
CA SER A 149 -8.93 -5.36 -4.38
C SER A 149 -8.08 -6.26 -5.27
N ARG A 150 -7.75 -7.44 -4.72
CA ARG A 150 -7.22 -8.57 -5.46
C ARG A 150 -8.32 -9.42 -6.10
N HIS A 151 -9.56 -9.28 -5.64
CA HIS A 151 -10.71 -10.10 -6.00
C HIS A 151 -11.95 -9.23 -6.26
N THR A 152 -12.83 -9.67 -7.16
CA THR A 152 -14.06 -8.94 -7.50
C THR A 152 -15.16 -8.98 -6.41
N GLN A 153 -15.04 -9.85 -5.40
CA GLN A 153 -16.09 -10.04 -4.38
C GLN A 153 -15.69 -9.58 -2.99
N ALA A 154 -14.47 -9.09 -2.81
CA ALA A 154 -13.95 -8.66 -1.51
C ALA A 154 -13.13 -7.39 -1.69
N CYS A 155 -13.04 -6.58 -0.67
CA CYS A 155 -12.14 -5.43 -0.61
C CYS A 155 -10.82 -5.84 0.05
N SER A 156 -9.69 -5.57 -0.59
CA SER A 156 -8.37 -5.85 -0.02
C SER A 156 -7.76 -4.65 0.68
N ARG A 157 -8.00 -3.43 0.17
CA ARG A 157 -7.57 -2.19 0.80
C ARG A 157 -8.75 -1.24 0.96
N TRP A 158 -8.95 -0.74 2.18
CA TRP A 158 -10.05 0.17 2.50
C TRP A 158 -9.60 1.27 3.44
N TYR A 159 -10.33 2.39 3.41
CA TYR A 159 -10.24 3.43 4.43
C TYR A 159 -11.37 3.25 5.44
N SER A 160 -11.00 3.31 6.72
CA SER A 160 -11.92 3.14 7.86
C SER A 160 -12.22 4.46 8.57
N THR A 161 -11.42 5.49 8.32
CA THR A 161 -11.58 6.83 8.91
C THR A 161 -11.50 7.92 7.83
N ARG A 162 -12.06 9.11 8.15
CA ARG A 162 -11.95 10.28 7.27
C ARG A 162 -10.54 10.86 7.20
N GLY A 163 -9.77 10.70 8.27
CA GLY A 163 -8.39 11.19 8.37
C GLY A 163 -7.37 10.33 7.63
N GLU A 164 -7.82 9.20 7.10
CA GLU A 164 -6.94 8.27 6.40
C GLU A 164 -6.48 8.85 5.07
N ARG A 165 -5.16 8.81 4.86
CA ARG A 165 -4.50 9.31 3.67
C ARG A 165 -3.32 8.43 3.32
N GLU A 166 -3.18 8.14 2.05
CA GLU A 166 -2.07 7.37 1.49
C GLU A 166 -1.34 8.14 0.40
N THR A 167 -0.02 7.97 0.34
CA THR A 167 0.79 8.29 -0.84
C THR A 167 1.07 7.00 -1.58
N TYR A 168 0.63 6.92 -2.80
CA TYR A 168 0.84 5.79 -3.72
C TYR A 168 2.06 6.01 -4.59
N ARG A 169 2.83 4.95 -4.78
CA ARG A 169 3.88 4.87 -5.79
C ARG A 169 3.59 3.68 -6.70
N VAL A 170 3.42 3.96 -7.96
CA VAL A 170 3.05 2.97 -8.99
C VAL A 170 4.18 2.91 -10.00
N VAL A 171 4.83 1.76 -10.09
CA VAL A 171 6.04 1.58 -10.91
C VAL A 171 5.74 0.62 -12.04
N ASP A 172 6.23 0.91 -13.24
CA ASP A 172 6.16 0.00 -14.39
C ASP A 172 7.36 -0.96 -14.37
N LEU A 173 7.09 -2.22 -14.07
CA LEU A 173 8.05 -3.32 -14.08
C LEU A 173 7.97 -4.05 -15.44
N ASN A 174 8.44 -3.42 -16.53
CA ASN A 174 8.45 -4.00 -17.88
C ASN A 174 7.04 -4.43 -18.37
N GLY A 175 6.08 -3.53 -18.26
CA GLY A 175 4.70 -3.74 -18.69
C GLY A 175 3.79 -4.41 -17.66
N LYS A 176 4.27 -4.57 -16.42
CA LYS A 176 3.46 -4.93 -15.27
C LYS A 176 3.69 -3.89 -14.18
N ARG A 177 2.61 -3.43 -13.56
CA ARG A 177 2.74 -2.46 -12.47
C ARG A 177 3.07 -3.14 -11.15
N ALA A 178 3.85 -2.45 -10.32
CA ALA A 178 3.89 -2.65 -8.89
C ALA A 178 3.25 -1.44 -8.20
N VAL A 179 2.44 -1.68 -7.18
CA VAL A 179 1.79 -0.64 -6.39
C VAL A 179 2.25 -0.79 -4.95
N VAL A 180 2.82 0.27 -4.41
CA VAL A 180 3.17 0.38 -2.99
C VAL A 180 2.57 1.66 -2.44
N ALA A 181 2.15 1.66 -1.18
CA ALA A 181 1.59 2.84 -0.56
C ALA A 181 2.11 3.02 0.87
N VAL A 182 2.28 4.26 1.29
CA VAL A 182 2.51 4.66 2.66
C VAL A 182 1.34 5.50 3.14
N GLY A 183 0.84 5.23 4.34
CA GLY A 183 -0.33 5.92 4.84
C GLY A 183 -0.36 6.12 6.34
N ARG A 184 -1.35 6.89 6.77
CA ARG A 184 -1.73 7.09 8.16
C ARG A 184 -3.24 6.93 8.30
N ILE A 185 -3.69 6.46 9.47
CA ILE A 185 -5.12 6.26 9.73
C ILE A 185 -5.84 7.52 10.21
N ASP A 186 -5.11 8.51 10.74
CA ASP A 186 -5.68 9.74 11.27
C ASP A 186 -4.74 10.94 11.06
N GLU A 187 -5.30 12.14 10.95
CA GLU A 187 -4.53 13.38 10.84
C GLU A 187 -3.77 13.74 12.14
N ALA A 188 -4.26 13.27 13.30
CA ALA A 188 -3.67 13.51 14.61
C ALA A 188 -2.41 12.68 14.90
N ILE A 189 -2.03 11.75 14.00
CA ILE A 189 -0.84 10.91 14.16
C ILE A 189 0.42 11.76 14.24
N ASN A 190 1.31 11.37 15.15
CA ASN A 190 2.60 12.04 15.35
C ASN A 190 3.36 12.23 14.02
N PRO A 191 3.72 13.47 13.64
CA PRO A 191 4.42 13.76 12.39
C PRO A 191 5.77 13.06 12.24
N GLU A 192 6.43 12.70 13.36
CA GLU A 192 7.69 11.94 13.35
C GLU A 192 7.47 10.54 12.77
N LEU A 193 6.37 9.87 13.16
CA LEU A 193 6.03 8.56 12.63
C LEU A 193 5.78 8.61 11.12
N MET A 194 5.10 9.64 10.63
CA MET A 194 4.92 9.83 9.19
C MET A 194 6.24 10.07 8.46
N ARG A 195 7.18 10.81 9.06
CA ARG A 195 8.52 10.99 8.47
C ARG A 195 9.31 9.69 8.44
N GLU A 196 9.21 8.88 9.48
CA GLU A 196 9.83 7.56 9.52
C GLU A 196 9.19 6.62 8.50
N ALA A 197 7.86 6.55 8.43
CA ALA A 197 7.14 5.76 7.44
C ALA A 197 7.49 6.17 6.01
N ARG A 198 7.62 7.48 5.76
CA ARG A 198 8.08 7.97 4.47
C ARG A 198 9.51 7.53 4.15
N ALA A 199 10.42 7.53 5.13
CA ALA A 199 11.80 7.05 4.94
C ALA A 199 11.84 5.55 4.61
N VAL A 200 11.00 4.72 5.27
CA VAL A 200 10.83 3.30 4.93
C VAL A 200 10.32 3.14 3.49
N PHE A 201 9.28 3.88 3.13
CA PHE A 201 8.72 3.87 1.78
C PHE A 201 9.72 4.31 0.70
N ASP A 202 10.54 5.31 0.98
CA ASP A 202 11.56 5.83 0.08
C ASP A 202 12.78 4.89 -0.05
N SER A 203 12.94 3.93 0.88
CA SER A 203 13.98 2.91 0.81
C SER A 203 13.65 1.76 -0.16
N ILE A 204 12.41 1.70 -0.68
CA ILE A 204 11.98 0.64 -1.60
C ILE A 204 12.74 0.75 -2.93
N VAL A 205 13.38 -0.35 -3.34
CA VAL A 205 14.12 -0.47 -4.61
C VAL A 205 13.74 -1.78 -5.30
N PHE A 206 13.33 -1.71 -6.59
CA PHE A 206 13.02 -2.85 -7.44
C PHE A 206 14.25 -3.29 -8.24
#